data_f88682ffc378d85e0d879b3b4e489795
#
_entry.id   f88682ffc378d85e0d879b3b4e489795
#
_cell.length_a   1.000
_cell.length_b   1.000
_cell.length_c   1.000
_cell.angle_alpha   90.00
_cell.angle_beta   90.00
_cell.angle_gamma   90.00
#
_symmetry.space_group_name_H-M   'P 1'
#
loop_
_entity.id
_entity.type
_entity.pdbx_description
1 polymer ?
#
loop_
_entity_poly.entity_id
_entity_poly.type
_entity_poly.pdbx_seq_one_letter_code
_entity_poly.pdbx_strand_id
1 'polypeptide(L)'
;MLTFNFKKYDLNKEGSMLDVGCGEGRHIFGVMQEFPMMKCIGLDMDNDSLQKAEEGYAYFESISDAGAEFMKGSAYSLPFSDNTFDLIVCSEVLEHLHEYNDAVIEINRVLKPGGKFYASVPASW
;
A
#
# COMPACT_ATOMS: atom_id res chain seq x y z
N MET A 1 5.59 -6.34 -11.40
CA MET A 1 4.38 -5.95 -12.16
C MET A 1 3.28 -5.52 -11.21
N LEU A 2 2.61 -4.42 -11.51
CA LEU A 2 1.47 -3.96 -10.73
C LEU A 2 0.21 -4.75 -11.07
N THR A 3 -0.58 -5.09 -10.05
CA THR A 3 -1.92 -5.68 -10.22
C THR A 3 -2.88 -4.67 -10.83
N PHE A 4 -2.69 -3.39 -10.52
CA PHE A 4 -3.56 -2.30 -10.95
C PHE A 4 -2.88 -1.43 -12.00
N ASN A 5 -3.66 -0.90 -12.94
CA ASN A 5 -3.16 0.05 -13.93
C ASN A 5 -3.44 1.47 -13.46
N PHE A 6 -2.53 2.04 -12.70
CA PHE A 6 -2.70 3.37 -12.12
C PHE A 6 -2.60 4.50 -13.16
N LYS A 7 -2.07 4.24 -14.36
CA LYS A 7 -1.96 5.26 -15.40
C LYS A 7 -3.31 5.73 -15.93
N LYS A 8 -4.35 4.93 -15.73
CA LYS A 8 -5.71 5.27 -16.19
C LYS A 8 -6.39 6.29 -15.29
N TYR A 9 -5.83 6.57 -14.13
CA TYR A 9 -6.51 7.36 -13.11
C TYR A 9 -5.74 8.61 -12.78
N ASP A 10 -6.48 9.62 -12.33
CA ASP A 10 -5.91 10.88 -11.89
C ASP A 10 -5.34 10.70 -10.48
N LEU A 11 -4.04 10.48 -10.40
CA LEU A 11 -3.32 10.30 -9.15
C LEU A 11 -2.35 11.45 -8.93
N ASN A 12 -2.20 11.84 -7.67
CA ASN A 12 -1.12 12.75 -7.27
C ASN A 12 0.19 11.98 -7.29
N LYS A 13 0.95 12.13 -8.38
CA LYS A 13 2.19 11.39 -8.61
C LYS A 13 3.32 11.74 -7.64
N GLU A 14 3.18 12.84 -6.93
CA GLU A 14 4.13 13.29 -5.91
C GLU A 14 3.57 13.14 -4.50
N GLY A 15 2.48 12.42 -4.36
CA GLY A 15 1.83 12.19 -3.09
C GLY A 15 2.38 11.02 -2.32
N SER A 16 1.51 10.35 -1.58
CA SER A 16 1.89 9.20 -0.77
C SER A 16 0.91 8.04 -0.96
N MET A 17 1.43 6.82 -0.85
CA MET A 17 0.62 5.61 -0.94
C MET A 17 0.89 4.70 0.26
N LEU A 18 -0.14 3.97 0.65
CA LEU A 18 -0.08 2.93 1.67
C LEU A 18 -0.49 1.60 1.03
N ASP A 19 0.30 0.57 1.26
CA ASP A 19 -0.05 -0.80 0.89
C ASP A 19 -0.37 -1.57 2.17
N VAL A 20 -1.65 -1.83 2.39
CA VAL A 20 -2.13 -2.56 3.56
C VAL A 20 -2.01 -4.06 3.28
N GLY A 21 -1.20 -4.74 4.07
CA GLY A 21 -0.85 -6.14 3.80
C GLY A 21 0.16 -6.23 2.67
N CYS A 22 1.25 -5.48 2.77
CA CYS A 22 2.19 -5.31 1.66
C CYS A 22 2.97 -6.59 1.31
N GLY A 23 2.99 -7.58 2.19
CA GLY A 23 3.78 -8.80 1.97
C GLY A 23 5.24 -8.47 1.70
N GLU A 24 5.78 -9.03 0.62
CA GLU A 24 7.18 -8.84 0.25
C GLU A 24 7.43 -7.57 -0.59
N GLY A 25 6.42 -6.72 -0.75
CA GLY A 25 6.59 -5.40 -1.34
C GLY A 25 6.30 -5.28 -2.83
N ARG A 26 5.68 -6.27 -3.46
CA ARG A 26 5.45 -6.29 -4.91
C ARG A 26 4.78 -5.00 -5.44
N HIS A 27 3.70 -4.56 -4.80
CA HIS A 27 2.99 -3.36 -5.26
C HIS A 27 3.79 -2.09 -4.98
N ILE A 28 4.51 -2.05 -3.86
CA ILE A 28 5.36 -0.91 -3.54
C ILE A 28 6.44 -0.73 -4.61
N PHE A 29 7.12 -1.81 -4.96
CA PHE A 29 8.18 -1.74 -5.97
C PHE A 29 7.62 -1.36 -7.35
N GLY A 30 6.41 -1.84 -7.68
CA GLY A 30 5.74 -1.44 -8.90
C GLY A 30 5.40 0.04 -8.92
N VAL A 31 4.90 0.58 -7.82
CA VAL A 31 4.59 2.02 -7.71
C VAL A 31 5.86 2.85 -7.79
N MET A 32 6.95 2.42 -7.16
CA MET A 32 8.23 3.11 -7.26
C MET A 32 8.71 3.23 -8.70
N GLN A 33 8.51 2.19 -9.51
CA GLN A 33 8.89 2.20 -10.92
C GLN A 33 8.02 3.12 -11.77
N GLU A 34 6.70 3.12 -11.50
CA GLU A 34 5.74 3.92 -12.27
C GLU A 34 5.71 5.39 -11.82
N PHE A 35 5.87 5.62 -10.52
CA PHE A 35 5.73 6.95 -9.92
C PHE A 35 6.88 7.20 -8.93
N PRO A 36 8.10 7.50 -9.45
CA PRO A 36 9.30 7.59 -8.59
C PRO A 36 9.22 8.66 -7.51
N MET A 37 8.35 9.65 -7.65
CA MET A 37 8.21 10.73 -6.68
C MET A 37 7.17 10.42 -5.61
N MET A 38 6.48 9.30 -5.68
CA MET A 38 5.47 8.92 -4.70
C MET A 38 6.13 8.26 -3.49
N LYS A 39 5.86 8.79 -2.31
CA LYS A 39 6.33 8.19 -1.06
C LYS A 39 5.48 6.97 -0.74
N CYS A 40 6.12 5.83 -0.50
CA CYS A 40 5.43 4.57 -0.29
C CYS A 40 5.62 4.05 1.13
N ILE A 41 4.54 3.54 1.74
CA ILE A 41 4.59 2.87 3.03
C ILE A 41 3.91 1.52 2.89
N GLY A 42 4.60 0.46 3.29
CA GLY A 42 4.05 -0.89 3.35
C GLY A 42 3.78 -1.30 4.79
N LEU A 43 2.60 -1.84 5.04
CA LEU A 43 2.19 -2.31 6.36
C LEU A 43 1.86 -3.79 6.29
N ASP A 44 2.37 -4.58 7.22
CA ASP A 44 2.06 -6.01 7.31
C ASP A 44 2.21 -6.48 8.75
N MET A 45 1.50 -7.54 9.10
CA MET A 45 1.63 -8.16 10.42
C MET A 45 2.73 -9.21 10.47
N ASP A 46 3.20 -9.69 9.31
CA ASP A 46 4.15 -10.78 9.22
C ASP A 46 5.59 -10.28 9.14
N ASN A 47 6.37 -10.57 10.18
CA ASN A 47 7.76 -10.13 10.26
C ASN A 47 8.62 -10.67 9.12
N ASP A 48 8.41 -11.93 8.71
CA ASP A 48 9.21 -12.54 7.64
C ASP A 48 8.96 -11.84 6.29
N SER A 49 7.69 -11.51 6.01
CA SER A 49 7.35 -10.77 4.80
C SER A 49 8.00 -9.38 4.80
N LEU A 50 7.94 -8.69 5.94
CA LEU A 50 8.55 -7.36 6.06
C LEU A 50 10.06 -7.42 5.87
N GLN A 51 10.72 -8.46 6.39
CA GLN A 51 12.15 -8.62 6.19
C GLN A 51 12.48 -8.81 4.71
N LYS A 52 11.70 -9.61 4.01
CA LYS A 52 11.90 -9.82 2.57
C LYS A 52 11.63 -8.54 1.78
N ALA A 53 10.65 -7.75 2.19
CA ALA A 53 10.38 -6.46 1.57
C ALA A 53 11.58 -5.52 1.75
N GLU A 54 12.16 -5.45 2.95
CA GLU A 54 13.35 -4.64 3.20
C GLU A 54 14.53 -5.09 2.33
N GLU A 55 14.74 -6.40 2.22
CA GLU A 55 15.81 -6.95 1.38
C GLU A 55 15.58 -6.59 -0.10
N GLY A 56 14.34 -6.70 -0.56
CA GLY A 56 13.98 -6.33 -1.93
C GLY A 56 14.15 -4.85 -2.21
N TYR A 57 13.88 -4.02 -1.23
CA TYR A 57 14.01 -2.56 -1.36
C TYR A 57 15.42 -2.16 -1.77
N ALA A 58 16.44 -2.89 -1.31
CA ALA A 58 17.82 -2.58 -1.66
C ALA A 58 18.07 -2.58 -3.18
N TYR A 59 17.27 -3.33 -3.93
CA TYR A 59 17.37 -3.36 -5.40
C TYR A 59 16.64 -2.23 -6.08
N PHE A 60 15.66 -1.61 -5.41
CA PHE A 60 14.77 -0.64 -6.03
C PHE A 60 14.96 0.78 -5.50
N GLU A 61 15.66 0.97 -4.38
CA GLU A 61 15.73 2.29 -3.74
C GLU A 61 16.32 3.36 -4.65
N SER A 62 17.21 2.98 -5.56
CA SER A 62 17.86 3.95 -6.47
C SER A 62 16.92 4.50 -7.54
N ILE A 63 15.76 3.87 -7.78
CA ILE A 63 14.83 4.32 -8.81
C ILE A 63 13.74 5.24 -8.28
N SER A 64 13.71 5.47 -6.97
CA SER A 64 12.68 6.31 -6.34
C SER A 64 13.34 7.41 -5.51
N ASP A 65 13.01 8.65 -5.82
CA ASP A 65 13.52 9.80 -5.05
C ASP A 65 12.80 9.94 -3.71
N ALA A 66 11.53 9.52 -3.64
CA ALA A 66 10.72 9.64 -2.44
C ALA A 66 10.94 8.48 -1.46
N GLY A 67 11.31 7.31 -1.98
CA GLY A 67 11.63 6.14 -1.16
C GLY A 67 10.42 5.37 -0.65
N ALA A 68 10.71 4.34 0.14
CA ALA A 68 9.70 3.49 0.75
C ALA A 68 10.09 3.12 2.18
N GLU A 69 9.08 2.89 3.02
CA GLU A 69 9.24 2.40 4.39
C GLU A 69 8.34 1.19 4.58
N PHE A 70 8.76 0.25 5.41
CA PHE A 70 7.98 -0.93 5.75
C PHE A 70 7.84 -1.02 7.25
N MET A 71 6.61 -1.28 7.71
CA MET A 71 6.35 -1.33 9.14
C MET A 71 5.33 -2.40 9.49
N LYS A 72 5.45 -2.92 10.71
CA LYS A 72 4.49 -3.86 11.25
C LYS A 72 3.28 -3.10 11.77
N GLY A 73 2.09 -3.58 11.43
CA GLY A 73 0.88 -2.97 11.94
C GLY A 73 -0.37 -3.71 11.51
N SER A 74 -1.49 -3.35 12.15
CA SER A 74 -2.79 -3.96 11.92
C SER A 74 -3.66 -3.09 11.03
N ALA A 75 -4.36 -3.74 10.08
CA ALA A 75 -5.35 -3.05 9.26
C ALA A 75 -6.53 -2.52 10.08
N TYR A 76 -6.76 -3.06 11.28
CA TYR A 76 -7.85 -2.64 12.14
C TYR A 76 -7.55 -1.35 12.91
N SER A 77 -6.29 -0.95 12.97
CA SER A 77 -5.87 0.27 13.68
C SER A 77 -4.63 0.81 13.00
N LEU A 78 -4.85 1.60 11.95
CA LEU A 78 -3.75 2.14 11.15
C LEU A 78 -3.03 3.25 11.91
N PRO A 79 -1.69 3.17 12.04
CA PRO A 79 -0.91 4.11 12.84
C PRO A 79 -0.63 5.42 12.08
N PHE A 80 -1.65 5.99 11.48
CA PHE A 80 -1.53 7.21 10.68
C PHE A 80 -2.66 8.17 11.01
N SER A 81 -2.41 9.45 10.79
CA SER A 81 -3.42 10.49 10.95
C SER A 81 -4.50 10.39 9.88
N ASP A 82 -5.64 11.03 10.11
CA ASP A 82 -6.69 11.13 9.11
C ASP A 82 -6.16 11.82 7.86
N ASN A 83 -6.70 11.45 6.70
CA ASN A 83 -6.43 12.15 5.45
C ASN A 83 -4.94 12.25 5.12
N THR A 84 -4.23 11.13 5.18
CA THR A 84 -2.78 11.10 4.97
C THR A 84 -2.38 10.66 3.57
N PHE A 85 -3.10 9.69 2.99
CA PHE A 85 -2.66 9.03 1.76
C PHE A 85 -3.48 9.43 0.55
N ASP A 86 -2.80 9.57 -0.59
CA ASP A 86 -3.44 9.82 -1.89
C ASP A 86 -3.88 8.52 -2.55
N LEU A 87 -3.18 7.43 -2.25
CA LEU A 87 -3.45 6.10 -2.80
C LEU A 87 -3.33 5.07 -1.70
N ILE A 88 -4.32 4.20 -1.58
CA ILE A 88 -4.23 3.03 -0.70
C ILE A 88 -4.52 1.78 -1.53
N VAL A 89 -3.66 0.78 -1.37
CA VAL A 89 -3.81 -0.52 -2.01
C VAL A 89 -3.98 -1.56 -0.93
N CYS A 90 -4.90 -2.49 -1.13
CA CYS A 90 -5.11 -3.63 -0.24
C CYS A 90 -5.39 -4.83 -1.13
N SER A 91 -4.33 -5.58 -1.45
CA SER A 91 -4.43 -6.68 -2.40
C SER A 91 -4.50 -8.02 -1.67
N GLU A 92 -5.61 -8.73 -1.88
CA GLU A 92 -5.80 -10.10 -1.38
C GLU A 92 -5.74 -10.24 0.15
N VAL A 93 -6.00 -9.16 0.89
CA VAL A 93 -5.95 -9.16 2.35
C VAL A 93 -7.34 -9.14 2.97
N LEU A 94 -8.28 -8.39 2.38
CA LEU A 94 -9.60 -8.19 3.00
C LEU A 94 -10.35 -9.49 3.25
N GLU A 95 -10.17 -10.49 2.39
CA GLU A 95 -10.83 -11.79 2.53
C GLU A 95 -10.36 -12.58 3.74
N HIS A 96 -9.19 -12.24 4.29
CA HIS A 96 -8.62 -12.92 5.46
C HIS A 96 -8.97 -12.21 6.77
N LEU A 97 -9.69 -11.10 6.71
CA LEU A 97 -10.04 -10.31 7.89
C LEU A 97 -11.43 -10.66 8.39
N HIS A 98 -11.55 -11.01 9.67
CA HIS A 98 -12.84 -11.30 10.29
C HIS A 98 -13.73 -10.06 10.36
N GLU A 99 -13.11 -8.92 10.61
CA GLU A 99 -13.79 -7.64 10.76
C GLU A 99 -13.42 -6.70 9.62
N TYR A 100 -13.64 -7.16 8.38
CA TYR A 100 -13.19 -6.35 7.23
C TYR A 100 -13.82 -4.97 7.19
N ASN A 101 -15.04 -4.80 7.75
CA ASN A 101 -15.67 -3.48 7.82
C ASN A 101 -14.84 -2.51 8.65
N ASP A 102 -14.27 -2.97 9.76
CA ASP A 102 -13.41 -2.11 10.59
C ASP A 102 -12.14 -1.72 9.85
N ALA A 103 -11.57 -2.64 9.07
CA ALA A 103 -10.42 -2.31 8.23
C ALA A 103 -10.76 -1.28 7.16
N VAL A 104 -11.91 -1.41 6.51
CA VAL A 104 -12.36 -0.46 5.49
C VAL A 104 -12.59 0.93 6.11
N ILE A 105 -13.16 0.99 7.31
CA ILE A 105 -13.36 2.25 8.02
C ILE A 105 -12.00 2.94 8.27
N GLU A 106 -11.00 2.18 8.73
CA GLU A 106 -9.66 2.73 8.94
C GLU A 106 -8.99 3.18 7.65
N ILE A 107 -9.12 2.38 6.59
CA ILE A 107 -8.59 2.76 5.27
C ILE A 107 -9.23 4.08 4.82
N ASN A 108 -10.54 4.20 4.94
CA ASN A 108 -11.23 5.41 4.55
C ASN A 108 -10.82 6.62 5.40
N ARG A 109 -10.54 6.39 6.69
CA ARG A 109 -10.10 7.45 7.59
C ARG A 109 -8.77 8.06 7.16
N VAL A 110 -7.80 7.21 6.80
CA VAL A 110 -6.45 7.68 6.45
C VAL A 110 -6.31 8.08 4.99
N LEU A 111 -7.32 7.81 4.17
CA LEU A 111 -7.34 8.22 2.77
C LEU A 111 -7.77 9.68 2.67
N LYS A 112 -7.04 10.47 1.88
CA LYS A 112 -7.41 11.87 1.63
C LYS A 112 -8.72 11.96 0.86
N PRO A 113 -9.50 13.03 1.05
CA PRO A 113 -10.63 13.30 0.16
C PRO A 113 -10.15 13.34 -1.29
N GLY A 114 -10.84 12.62 -2.17
CA GLY A 114 -10.41 12.48 -3.56
C GLY A 114 -9.31 11.46 -3.81
N GLY A 115 -8.77 10.85 -2.75
CA GLY A 115 -7.78 9.78 -2.89
C GLY A 115 -8.39 8.53 -3.49
N LYS A 116 -7.53 7.62 -3.94
CA LYS A 116 -7.96 6.38 -4.61
C LYS A 116 -7.65 5.17 -3.73
N PHE A 117 -8.62 4.27 -3.64
CA PHE A 117 -8.47 3.01 -2.94
C PHE A 117 -8.71 1.85 -3.90
N TYR A 118 -7.75 0.93 -3.95
CA TYR A 118 -7.83 -0.27 -4.78
C TYR A 118 -7.69 -1.51 -3.92
N ALA A 119 -8.65 -2.41 -4.06
CA ALA A 119 -8.61 -3.71 -3.41
C ALA A 119 -8.82 -4.79 -4.45
N SER A 120 -8.19 -5.94 -4.25
CA SER A 120 -8.44 -7.11 -5.08
C SER A 120 -8.81 -8.29 -4.20
N VAL A 121 -9.67 -9.15 -4.74
CA VAL A 121 -10.10 -10.38 -4.09
C VAL A 121 -9.96 -11.50 -5.10
N PRO A 122 -9.87 -12.77 -4.64
CA PRO A 122 -9.77 -13.89 -5.57
C PRO A 122 -10.97 -13.97 -6.51
N ALA A 123 -10.71 -14.34 -7.76
CA ALA A 123 -11.77 -14.47 -8.76
C ALA A 123 -12.74 -15.61 -8.44
N SER A 124 -12.35 -16.52 -7.57
CA SER A 124 -13.18 -17.66 -7.18
C SER A 124 -14.31 -17.31 -6.21
N TRP A 125 -14.36 -16.09 -5.79
CA TRP A 125 -15.45 -15.62 -4.95
C TRP A 125 -16.76 -15.64 -5.75
#